data_b453b79a6729706ce0cb4f88f24bce96
#
_entry.id   b453b79a6729706ce0cb4f88f24bce96
#
_cell.length_a   1.000
_cell.length_b   1.000
_cell.length_c   1.000
_cell.angle_alpha   90.00
_cell.angle_beta   90.00
_cell.angle_gamma   90.00
#
_symmetry.space_group_name_H-M   'P 1'
#
loop_
_entity.id
_entity.type
_entity.pdbx_description
1 polymer ?
#
loop_
_entity_poly.entity_id
_entity_poly.type
_entity_poly.pdbx_seq_one_letter_code
_entity_poly.pdbx_strand_id
1 'polypeptide(L)'
;MDIELKLIVDESDRELAKSIVENHHSYVPTFKSVGRRIDWLVYIDGELCGMIGIGSSTYPPCKDILRHLNMTKGEYKEQFNSFANNWRFCMMKSVRNAGTGILKRLRKQAPLEWKRKYGDDLKYLITFVGAGHNGAVYRADNWSCIGKTSGLPSHKSVSMKWDDGDKIKEKFVKPTGENAKLIFIKEL
;
A
#
# COMPACT_ATOMS: atom_id res chain seq x y z
N MET A 1 -1.47 -4.39 26.09
CA MET A 1 -1.37 -3.58 24.85
C MET A 1 -2.70 -3.66 24.13
N ASP A 2 -3.46 -2.63 24.28
CA ASP A 2 -4.71 -2.44 23.53
C ASP A 2 -4.38 -1.66 22.25
N ILE A 3 -4.86 -2.15 21.10
CA ILE A 3 -4.63 -1.54 19.79
C ILE A 3 -5.97 -1.21 19.18
N GLU A 4 -6.18 0.02 18.81
CA GLU A 4 -7.38 0.50 18.13
C GLU A 4 -7.03 1.05 16.75
N LEU A 5 -7.86 0.77 15.75
CA LEU A 5 -7.85 1.42 14.45
C LEU A 5 -9.09 2.31 14.35
N LYS A 6 -8.90 3.62 14.50
CA LYS A 6 -9.96 4.63 14.31
C LYS A 6 -10.08 4.97 12.84
N LEU A 7 -11.23 4.67 12.23
CA LEU A 7 -11.50 5.02 10.83
C LEU A 7 -11.47 6.55 10.64
N ILE A 8 -10.74 7.01 9.64
CA ILE A 8 -10.68 8.43 9.28
C ILE A 8 -11.91 8.79 8.43
N VAL A 9 -12.77 9.61 8.97
CA VAL A 9 -14.00 10.08 8.30
C VAL A 9 -14.06 11.61 8.15
N ASP A 10 -13.41 12.34 9.02
CA ASP A 10 -13.40 13.80 9.02
C ASP A 10 -12.06 14.39 8.53
N GLU A 11 -12.05 15.69 8.28
CA GLU A 11 -10.89 16.39 7.74
C GLU A 11 -9.79 16.56 8.81
N SER A 12 -10.15 16.70 10.08
CA SER A 12 -9.17 16.88 11.15
C SER A 12 -8.33 15.62 11.34
N ASP A 13 -8.94 14.43 11.36
CA ASP A 13 -8.24 13.15 11.38
C ASP A 13 -7.40 12.94 10.11
N ARG A 14 -7.87 13.44 8.97
CA ARG A 14 -7.15 13.37 7.69
C ARG A 14 -5.88 14.22 7.70
N GLU A 15 -5.94 15.46 8.16
CA GLU A 15 -4.78 16.33 8.29
C GLU A 15 -3.77 15.75 9.30
N LEU A 16 -4.27 15.14 10.38
CA LEU A 16 -3.43 14.44 11.34
C LEU A 16 -2.69 13.26 10.70
N ALA A 17 -3.40 12.40 9.95
CA ALA A 17 -2.79 11.29 9.22
C ALA A 17 -1.78 11.75 8.18
N LYS A 18 -2.06 12.87 7.50
CA LYS A 18 -1.15 13.49 6.54
C LYS A 18 0.13 13.95 7.24
N SER A 19 0.02 14.67 8.34
CA SER A 19 1.16 15.09 9.15
C SER A 19 2.02 13.91 9.61
N ILE A 20 1.39 12.80 10.04
CA ILE A 20 2.11 11.57 10.43
C ILE A 20 2.93 11.04 9.25
N VAL A 21 2.35 10.95 8.05
CA VAL A 21 3.07 10.42 6.88
C VAL A 21 4.20 11.36 6.44
N GLU A 22 3.94 12.65 6.37
CA GLU A 22 4.91 13.64 5.90
C GLU A 22 6.13 13.74 6.83
N ASN A 23 5.95 13.57 8.14
CA ASN A 23 7.02 13.70 9.12
C ASN A 23 7.69 12.38 9.51
N HIS A 24 7.03 11.23 9.36
CA HIS A 24 7.53 9.96 9.91
C HIS A 24 7.66 8.82 8.90
N HIS A 25 7.16 8.96 7.65
CA HIS A 25 7.29 7.87 6.69
C HIS A 25 8.70 7.82 6.09
N SER A 26 9.38 6.70 6.25
CA SER A 26 10.81 6.55 6.00
C SER A 26 11.28 6.79 4.55
N TYR A 27 10.43 6.61 3.53
CA TYR A 27 10.85 6.72 2.14
C TYR A 27 9.82 7.32 1.17
N VAL A 28 8.59 7.55 1.58
CA VAL A 28 7.57 8.22 0.73
C VAL A 28 6.75 9.20 1.57
N PRO A 29 7.26 10.41 1.81
CA PRO A 29 6.61 11.40 2.69
C PRO A 29 5.46 12.14 2.01
N THR A 30 4.69 11.46 1.14
CA THR A 30 3.55 12.07 0.46
C THR A 30 2.26 11.38 0.85
N PHE A 31 1.26 12.18 1.19
CA PHE A 31 -0.08 11.71 1.55
C PHE A 31 -1.04 11.75 0.35
N LYS A 32 -0.56 11.29 -0.82
CA LYS A 32 -1.36 11.23 -2.05
C LYS A 32 -1.54 9.78 -2.48
N SER A 33 -2.76 9.40 -2.82
CA SER A 33 -3.08 8.15 -3.49
C SER A 33 -4.12 8.39 -4.57
N VAL A 34 -4.15 7.52 -5.58
CA VAL A 34 -5.11 7.58 -6.69
C VAL A 34 -6.13 6.45 -6.50
N GLY A 35 -7.38 6.75 -6.80
CA GLY A 35 -8.47 5.78 -6.74
C GLY A 35 -9.08 5.63 -5.35
N ARG A 36 -9.55 4.42 -5.05
CA ARG A 36 -10.18 4.07 -3.77
C ARG A 36 -9.20 4.20 -2.63
N ARG A 37 -9.68 4.62 -1.48
CA ARG A 37 -8.85 4.80 -0.30
C ARG A 37 -9.67 4.72 1.00
N ILE A 38 -9.12 4.01 1.99
CA ILE A 38 -9.61 3.96 3.36
C ILE A 38 -8.39 4.02 4.28
N ASP A 39 -8.44 4.89 5.27
CA ASP A 39 -7.35 5.14 6.21
C ASP A 39 -7.83 5.05 7.65
N TRP A 40 -6.93 4.67 8.53
CA TRP A 40 -7.16 4.62 9.98
C TRP A 40 -6.00 5.28 10.72
N LEU A 41 -6.33 6.01 11.78
CA LEU A 41 -5.37 6.34 12.84
C LEU A 41 -5.15 5.11 13.72
N VAL A 42 -3.92 4.94 14.17
CA VAL A 42 -3.51 3.82 15.02
C VAL A 42 -3.29 4.33 16.43
N TYR A 43 -4.09 3.84 17.38
CA TYR A 43 -3.94 4.08 18.79
C TYR A 43 -3.43 2.82 19.50
N ILE A 44 -2.53 2.99 20.47
CA ILE A 44 -2.00 1.92 21.31
C ILE A 44 -2.10 2.39 22.75
N ASP A 45 -2.82 1.64 23.59
CA ASP A 45 -3.10 1.98 25.00
C ASP A 45 -3.64 3.43 25.15
N GLY A 46 -4.51 3.85 24.21
CA GLY A 46 -5.13 5.17 24.15
C GLY A 46 -4.27 6.28 23.55
N GLU A 47 -2.99 6.04 23.23
CA GLU A 47 -2.11 7.02 22.61
C GLU A 47 -2.09 6.90 21.09
N LEU A 48 -2.14 8.03 20.37
CA LEU A 48 -1.94 8.07 18.94
C LEU A 48 -0.49 7.68 18.60
N CYS A 49 -0.32 6.61 17.83
CA CYS A 49 0.99 6.03 17.52
C CYS A 49 1.33 6.01 16.02
N GLY A 50 0.35 6.23 15.14
CA GLY A 50 0.60 6.18 13.71
C GLY A 50 -0.66 6.19 12.86
N MET A 51 -0.50 5.77 11.61
CA MET A 51 -1.62 5.54 10.68
C MET A 51 -1.37 4.31 9.81
N ILE A 52 -2.45 3.71 9.34
CA ILE A 52 -2.42 2.66 8.33
C ILE A 52 -3.53 2.90 7.31
N GLY A 53 -3.25 2.62 6.03
CA GLY A 53 -4.23 2.85 4.98
C GLY A 53 -4.17 1.81 3.87
N ILE A 54 -5.33 1.57 3.26
CA ILE A 54 -5.47 0.76 2.05
C ILE A 54 -6.03 1.60 0.91
N GLY A 55 -5.67 1.26 -0.30
CA GLY A 55 -6.16 1.93 -1.50
C GLY A 55 -6.26 1.00 -2.68
N SER A 56 -6.67 1.53 -3.84
CA SER A 56 -6.68 0.75 -5.08
C SER A 56 -5.36 0.02 -5.31
N SER A 57 -5.45 -1.21 -5.76
CA SER A 57 -4.28 -1.97 -6.20
C SER A 57 -3.65 -1.36 -7.46
N THR A 58 -2.51 -1.87 -7.88
CA THR A 58 -1.81 -1.42 -9.10
C THR A 58 -2.39 -2.08 -10.35
N TYR A 59 -2.53 -1.28 -11.42
CA TYR A 59 -2.86 -1.80 -12.74
C TYR A 59 -1.89 -1.21 -13.78
N PRO A 60 -1.26 -2.03 -14.63
CA PRO A 60 -1.33 -3.50 -14.66
C PRO A 60 -0.71 -4.15 -13.41
N PRO A 61 -1.15 -5.38 -13.05
CA PRO A 61 -0.59 -6.10 -11.91
C PRO A 61 0.86 -6.53 -12.16
N CYS A 62 1.64 -6.67 -11.10
CA CYS A 62 2.95 -7.30 -11.19
C CYS A 62 2.82 -8.77 -11.62
N LYS A 63 3.76 -9.27 -12.43
CA LYS A 63 3.78 -10.66 -12.89
C LYS A 63 3.78 -11.68 -11.73
N ASP A 64 4.42 -11.33 -10.62
CA ASP A 64 4.49 -12.20 -9.45
C ASP A 64 3.13 -12.37 -8.76
N ILE A 65 2.27 -11.34 -8.78
CA ILE A 65 0.89 -11.43 -8.28
C ILE A 65 0.10 -12.41 -9.13
N LEU A 66 0.15 -12.27 -10.47
CA LEU A 66 -0.55 -13.16 -11.40
C LEU A 66 -0.10 -14.61 -11.25
N ARG A 67 1.23 -14.82 -11.14
CA ARG A 67 1.80 -16.16 -10.95
C ARG A 67 1.37 -16.79 -9.63
N HIS A 68 1.42 -16.02 -8.54
CA HIS A 68 1.07 -16.52 -7.21
C HIS A 68 -0.40 -16.93 -7.11
N LEU A 69 -1.28 -16.17 -7.74
CA LEU A 69 -2.74 -16.42 -7.73
C LEU A 69 -3.20 -17.32 -8.89
N ASN A 70 -2.27 -17.74 -9.77
CA ASN A 70 -2.58 -18.48 -11.00
C ASN A 70 -3.68 -17.78 -11.85
N MET A 71 -3.55 -16.47 -12.01
CA MET A 71 -4.52 -15.61 -12.71
C MET A 71 -3.94 -15.03 -14.00
N THR A 72 -4.78 -14.84 -14.99
CA THR A 72 -4.50 -14.02 -16.17
C THR A 72 -4.70 -12.52 -15.86
N LYS A 73 -4.18 -11.66 -16.74
CA LYS A 73 -4.45 -10.21 -16.64
C LYS A 73 -5.93 -9.86 -16.79
N GLY A 74 -6.67 -10.65 -17.59
CA GLY A 74 -8.12 -10.50 -17.78
C GLY A 74 -8.86 -10.75 -16.48
N GLU A 75 -8.67 -11.90 -15.86
CA GLU A 75 -9.27 -12.26 -14.58
C GLU A 75 -8.92 -11.28 -13.47
N TYR A 76 -7.67 -10.82 -13.41
CA TYR A 76 -7.28 -9.78 -12.46
C TYR A 76 -8.04 -8.47 -12.70
N LYS A 77 -8.24 -8.07 -13.96
CA LYS A 77 -8.99 -6.86 -14.33
C LYS A 77 -10.45 -6.96 -13.89
N GLU A 78 -11.09 -8.11 -14.12
CA GLU A 78 -12.47 -8.36 -13.70
C GLU A 78 -12.62 -8.31 -12.19
N GLN A 79 -11.63 -8.81 -11.44
CA GLN A 79 -11.63 -8.83 -9.98
C GLN A 79 -10.84 -7.68 -9.34
N PHE A 80 -10.48 -6.63 -10.11
CA PHE A 80 -9.59 -5.56 -9.65
C PHE A 80 -10.01 -4.94 -8.32
N ASN A 81 -11.29 -4.78 -8.10
CA ASN A 81 -11.83 -4.18 -6.89
C ASN A 81 -11.80 -5.10 -5.64
N SER A 82 -11.47 -6.39 -5.84
CA SER A 82 -11.23 -7.33 -4.73
C SER A 82 -9.79 -7.26 -4.19
N PHE A 83 -8.96 -6.41 -4.76
CA PHE A 83 -7.58 -6.19 -4.35
C PHE A 83 -7.40 -4.79 -3.79
N ALA A 84 -6.76 -4.68 -2.63
CA ALA A 84 -6.31 -3.39 -2.11
C ALA A 84 -4.82 -3.41 -1.79
N ASN A 85 -4.17 -2.28 -2.03
CA ASN A 85 -2.79 -2.04 -1.65
C ASN A 85 -2.76 -1.42 -0.25
N ASN A 86 -2.06 -2.03 0.71
CA ASN A 86 -1.69 -1.33 1.94
C ASN A 86 -0.65 -0.26 1.56
N TRP A 87 -1.16 0.92 1.20
CA TRP A 87 -0.38 1.99 0.59
C TRP A 87 0.46 2.77 1.58
N ARG A 88 0.08 2.77 2.85
CA ARG A 88 0.83 3.34 3.97
C ARG A 88 0.66 2.50 5.22
N PHE A 89 1.77 2.30 5.90
CA PHE A 89 1.86 1.84 7.27
C PHE A 89 2.96 2.66 7.93
N CYS A 90 2.58 3.69 8.67
CA CYS A 90 3.48 4.68 9.22
C CYS A 90 3.28 4.78 10.74
N MET A 91 4.33 4.49 11.49
CA MET A 91 4.35 4.59 12.94
C MET A 91 5.25 5.75 13.36
N MET A 92 4.79 6.58 14.28
CA MET A 92 5.57 7.70 14.83
C MET A 92 6.64 7.21 15.81
N LYS A 93 6.37 6.10 16.49
CA LYS A 93 7.30 5.44 17.42
C LYS A 93 7.26 3.92 17.21
N SER A 94 8.40 3.27 17.46
CA SER A 94 8.47 1.81 17.46
C SER A 94 7.86 1.26 18.75
N VAL A 95 6.83 0.42 18.62
CA VAL A 95 6.23 -0.30 19.75
C VAL A 95 6.40 -1.79 19.50
N ARG A 96 7.07 -2.47 20.42
CA ARG A 96 7.38 -3.91 20.28
C ARG A 96 6.09 -4.72 20.11
N ASN A 97 6.07 -5.63 19.15
CA ASN A 97 4.95 -6.53 18.82
C ASN A 97 3.64 -5.84 18.38
N ALA A 98 3.61 -4.52 18.23
CA ALA A 98 2.38 -3.83 17.80
C ALA A 98 2.03 -4.10 16.32
N GLY A 99 3.03 -4.24 15.46
CA GLY A 99 2.83 -4.33 14.01
C GLY A 99 1.89 -5.47 13.59
N THR A 100 2.08 -6.67 14.10
CA THR A 100 1.19 -7.82 13.81
C THR A 100 -0.21 -7.63 14.39
N GLY A 101 -0.31 -7.01 15.57
CA GLY A 101 -1.60 -6.64 16.17
C GLY A 101 -2.38 -5.64 15.32
N ILE A 102 -1.70 -4.64 14.76
CA ILE A 102 -2.28 -3.65 13.84
C ILE A 102 -2.75 -4.34 12.55
N LEU A 103 -1.90 -5.16 11.91
CA LEU A 103 -2.26 -5.89 10.69
C LEU A 103 -3.43 -6.86 10.92
N LYS A 104 -3.48 -7.53 12.07
CA LYS A 104 -4.61 -8.39 12.44
C LYS A 104 -5.93 -7.61 12.51
N ARG A 105 -5.91 -6.39 13.06
CA ARG A 105 -7.09 -5.51 13.11
C ARG A 105 -7.46 -4.99 11.72
N LEU A 106 -6.45 -4.58 10.93
CA LEU A 106 -6.66 -4.17 9.55
C LEU A 106 -7.39 -5.26 8.75
N ARG A 107 -6.94 -6.51 8.81
CA ARG A 107 -7.56 -7.64 8.11
C ARG A 107 -9.01 -7.90 8.53
N LYS A 108 -9.38 -7.54 9.76
CA LYS A 108 -10.77 -7.65 10.23
C LYS A 108 -11.64 -6.49 9.76
N GLN A 109 -11.11 -5.27 9.78
CA GLN A 109 -11.88 -4.05 9.48
C GLN A 109 -11.91 -3.73 7.97
N ALA A 110 -10.82 -3.97 7.27
CA ALA A 110 -10.68 -3.59 5.86
C ALA A 110 -11.79 -4.18 4.95
N PRO A 111 -12.15 -5.48 5.02
CA PRO A 111 -13.22 -6.03 4.19
C PRO A 111 -14.57 -5.37 4.48
N LEU A 112 -14.87 -5.10 5.74
CA LEU A 112 -16.14 -4.50 6.17
C LEU A 112 -16.26 -3.06 5.64
N GLU A 113 -15.20 -2.25 5.84
CA GLU A 113 -15.17 -0.86 5.42
C GLU A 113 -15.09 -0.73 3.89
N TRP A 114 -14.41 -1.66 3.22
CA TRP A 114 -14.35 -1.70 1.75
C TRP A 114 -15.73 -2.00 1.16
N LYS A 115 -16.41 -3.00 1.69
CA LYS A 115 -17.77 -3.33 1.30
C LYS A 115 -18.75 -2.19 1.58
N ARG A 116 -18.67 -1.59 2.79
CA ARG A 116 -19.52 -0.46 3.18
C ARG A 116 -19.35 0.73 2.26
N LYS A 117 -18.10 1.07 1.89
CA LYS A 117 -17.79 2.28 1.11
C LYS A 117 -17.93 2.10 -0.40
N TYR A 118 -17.62 0.92 -0.92
CA TYR A 118 -17.50 0.70 -2.37
C TYR A 118 -18.40 -0.40 -2.93
N GLY A 119 -19.09 -1.17 -2.08
CA GLY A 119 -19.98 -2.25 -2.50
C GLY A 119 -19.28 -3.55 -2.91
N ASP A 120 -17.93 -3.55 -3.04
CA ASP A 120 -17.16 -4.72 -3.49
C ASP A 120 -16.63 -5.54 -2.32
N ASP A 121 -16.40 -6.83 -2.56
CA ASP A 121 -15.79 -7.74 -1.58
C ASP A 121 -14.27 -7.69 -1.71
N LEU A 122 -13.59 -7.27 -0.64
CA LEU A 122 -12.14 -7.27 -0.56
C LEU A 122 -11.65 -8.68 -0.22
N LYS A 123 -10.84 -9.27 -1.10
CA LYS A 123 -10.29 -10.63 -0.94
C LYS A 123 -8.80 -10.65 -0.64
N TYR A 124 -8.06 -9.66 -1.17
CA TYR A 124 -6.61 -9.65 -1.09
C TYR A 124 -6.08 -8.29 -0.66
N LEU A 125 -5.13 -8.32 0.26
CA LEU A 125 -4.27 -7.17 0.57
C LEU A 125 -2.89 -7.40 -0.04
N ILE A 126 -2.36 -6.38 -0.70
CA ILE A 126 -1.02 -6.36 -1.30
C ILE A 126 -0.23 -5.23 -0.66
N THR A 127 1.07 -5.35 -0.55
CA THR A 127 1.95 -4.24 -0.18
C THR A 127 3.30 -4.33 -0.86
N PHE A 128 3.94 -3.17 -1.03
CA PHE A 128 5.25 -3.00 -1.64
C PHE A 128 6.20 -2.40 -0.61
N VAL A 129 7.07 -3.23 -0.07
CA VAL A 129 8.03 -2.83 0.97
C VAL A 129 9.28 -2.27 0.30
N GLY A 130 9.60 -1.01 0.58
CA GLY A 130 10.71 -0.29 -0.03
C GLY A 130 12.09 -0.84 0.30
N ALA A 131 13.08 -0.43 -0.49
CA ALA A 131 14.47 -0.77 -0.27
C ALA A 131 14.93 -0.37 1.14
N GLY A 132 15.77 -1.19 1.75
CA GLY A 132 16.23 -1.01 3.14
C GLY A 132 15.31 -1.64 4.20
N HIS A 133 14.11 -2.11 3.83
CA HIS A 133 13.20 -2.82 4.72
C HIS A 133 13.00 -4.26 4.26
N ASN A 134 13.00 -5.20 5.21
CA ASN A 134 12.85 -6.63 4.93
C ASN A 134 11.40 -7.15 5.02
N GLY A 135 10.45 -6.28 5.38
CA GLY A 135 9.04 -6.65 5.56
C GLY A 135 8.78 -7.56 6.76
N ALA A 136 9.60 -7.47 7.82
CA ALA A 136 9.49 -8.33 9.01
C ALA A 136 8.08 -8.36 9.60
N VAL A 137 7.38 -7.22 9.66
CA VAL A 137 6.02 -7.13 10.20
C VAL A 137 5.02 -7.95 9.37
N TYR A 138 5.14 -7.94 8.05
CA TYR A 138 4.27 -8.71 7.15
C TYR A 138 4.58 -10.21 7.24
N ARG A 139 5.87 -10.59 7.32
CA ARG A 139 6.28 -11.99 7.55
C ARG A 139 5.74 -12.50 8.88
N ALA A 140 5.84 -11.71 9.95
CA ALA A 140 5.33 -12.07 11.27
C ALA A 140 3.80 -12.18 11.33
N ASP A 141 3.07 -11.51 10.42
CA ASP A 141 1.61 -11.66 10.24
C ASP A 141 1.25 -12.69 9.15
N ASN A 142 2.19 -13.53 8.74
CA ASN A 142 2.01 -14.60 7.74
C ASN A 142 1.50 -14.11 6.37
N TRP A 143 2.04 -12.97 5.90
CA TRP A 143 1.87 -12.55 4.50
C TRP A 143 2.87 -13.30 3.63
N SER A 144 2.44 -13.72 2.45
CA SER A 144 3.32 -14.37 1.46
C SER A 144 4.21 -13.34 0.77
N CYS A 145 5.53 -13.49 0.86
CA CYS A 145 6.48 -12.72 0.07
C CYS A 145 6.61 -13.39 -1.30
N ILE A 146 6.04 -12.78 -2.34
CA ILE A 146 5.85 -13.41 -3.66
C ILE A 146 6.85 -12.97 -4.72
N GLY A 147 7.67 -11.96 -4.44
CA GLY A 147 8.67 -11.48 -5.38
C GLY A 147 9.18 -10.08 -5.09
N LYS A 148 9.75 -9.47 -6.12
CA LYS A 148 10.28 -8.10 -6.09
C LYS A 148 9.86 -7.34 -7.34
N THR A 149 9.64 -6.02 -7.20
CA THR A 149 9.47 -5.15 -8.36
C THR A 149 10.78 -4.99 -9.13
N SER A 150 10.71 -4.50 -10.35
CA SER A 150 11.90 -4.27 -11.20
C SER A 150 12.86 -3.18 -10.70
N GLY A 151 12.45 -2.39 -9.71
CA GLY A 151 13.26 -1.28 -9.21
C GLY A 151 13.35 -0.07 -10.16
N LEU A 152 12.42 0.07 -11.10
CA LEU A 152 12.34 1.27 -11.92
C LEU A 152 12.11 2.49 -11.01
N PRO A 153 12.84 3.62 -11.24
CA PRO A 153 12.63 4.84 -10.47
C PRO A 153 11.18 5.29 -10.60
N SER A 154 10.50 5.53 -9.48
CA SER A 154 9.10 5.93 -9.43
C SER A 154 8.82 7.33 -10.03
N HIS A 155 9.86 8.07 -10.46
CA HIS A 155 9.80 9.47 -10.86
C HIS A 155 10.05 9.73 -12.35
N LYS A 156 10.10 8.69 -13.17
CA LYS A 156 9.96 8.89 -14.60
C LYS A 156 8.57 8.51 -15.05
N SER A 157 7.55 9.21 -14.50
CA SER A 157 6.43 9.56 -15.34
C SER A 157 7.03 10.34 -16.49
N VAL A 158 7.05 9.74 -17.65
CA VAL A 158 7.33 10.46 -18.90
C VAL A 158 6.26 11.54 -18.96
N SER A 159 6.60 12.76 -18.57
CA SER A 159 5.80 13.91 -18.96
C SER A 159 5.99 13.99 -20.46
N MET A 160 5.01 13.53 -21.23
CA MET A 160 4.94 13.87 -22.63
C MET A 160 4.77 15.40 -22.70
N LYS A 161 5.86 16.11 -22.89
CA LYS A 161 5.80 17.46 -23.40
C LYS A 161 5.50 17.36 -24.89
N TRP A 162 4.30 17.68 -25.25
CA TRP A 162 3.97 17.99 -26.63
C TRP A 162 4.51 19.39 -26.87
N ASP A 163 5.62 19.47 -27.57
CA ASP A 163 6.10 20.67 -28.15
C ASP A 163 6.39 20.40 -29.62
N ASP A 164 5.66 21.09 -30.50
CA ASP A 164 5.84 21.17 -31.95
C ASP A 164 5.93 19.86 -32.77
N GLY A 165 5.17 18.83 -32.39
CA GLY A 165 4.98 17.65 -33.25
C GLY A 165 6.09 16.61 -33.20
N ASP A 166 7.16 16.82 -32.46
CA ASP A 166 8.21 15.83 -32.26
C ASP A 166 7.90 14.89 -31.09
N LYS A 167 7.74 13.60 -31.42
CA LYS A 167 7.64 12.54 -30.43
C LYS A 167 8.95 12.44 -29.67
N ILE A 168 8.96 12.83 -28.40
CA ILE A 168 10.09 12.57 -27.51
C ILE A 168 10.22 11.05 -27.36
N LYS A 169 11.29 10.48 -27.91
CA LYS A 169 11.63 9.07 -27.74
C LYS A 169 11.82 8.78 -26.26
N GLU A 170 11.00 7.87 -25.72
CA GLU A 170 11.16 7.37 -24.34
C GLU A 170 12.58 6.82 -24.16
N LYS A 171 13.39 7.45 -23.31
CA LYS A 171 14.62 6.85 -22.84
C LYS A 171 14.26 5.74 -21.87
N PHE A 172 14.26 4.49 -22.33
CA PHE A 172 14.16 3.31 -21.47
C PHE A 172 15.35 3.31 -20.49
N VAL A 173 15.09 3.69 -19.25
CA VAL A 173 16.07 3.50 -18.17
C VAL A 173 16.03 2.04 -17.76
N LYS A 174 17.14 1.32 -17.94
CA LYS A 174 17.24 -0.07 -17.46
C LYS A 174 17.00 -0.13 -15.96
N PRO A 175 16.22 -1.12 -15.47
CA PRO A 175 16.06 -1.33 -14.04
C PRO A 175 17.41 -1.59 -13.39
N THR A 176 17.80 -0.80 -12.39
CA THR A 176 19.04 -1.02 -11.63
C THR A 176 18.87 -2.03 -10.50
N GLY A 177 17.63 -2.33 -10.12
CA GLY A 177 17.32 -3.14 -8.95
C GLY A 177 17.45 -2.40 -7.61
N GLU A 178 18.12 -1.25 -7.58
CA GLU A 178 18.36 -0.50 -6.33
C GLU A 178 17.10 -0.08 -5.59
N ASN A 179 16.04 0.25 -6.33
CA ASN A 179 14.74 0.63 -5.78
C ASN A 179 13.72 -0.52 -5.81
N ALA A 180 14.18 -1.76 -5.96
CA ALA A 180 13.29 -2.91 -5.97
C ALA A 180 12.58 -3.07 -4.62
N LYS A 181 11.25 -3.20 -4.67
CA LYS A 181 10.41 -3.38 -3.49
C LYS A 181 10.02 -4.85 -3.37
N LEU A 182 10.05 -5.39 -2.15
CA LEU A 182 9.46 -6.69 -1.87
C LEU A 182 7.95 -6.62 -2.04
N ILE A 183 7.35 -7.65 -2.63
CA ILE A 183 5.92 -7.76 -2.84
C ILE A 183 5.37 -8.76 -1.84
N PHE A 184 4.46 -8.31 -0.99
CA PHE A 184 3.72 -9.18 -0.08
C PHE A 184 2.25 -9.19 -0.43
N ILE A 185 1.63 -10.37 -0.26
CA ILE A 185 0.18 -10.57 -0.45
C ILE A 185 -0.39 -11.34 0.74
N LYS A 186 -1.62 -11.00 1.08
CA LYS A 186 -2.42 -11.69 2.09
C LYS A 186 -3.84 -11.91 1.59
N GLU A 187 -4.28 -13.13 1.58
CA GLU A 187 -5.69 -13.49 1.42
C GLU A 187 -6.44 -13.24 2.74
N LEU A 188 -7.67 -12.73 2.64
CA LEU A 188 -8.51 -12.27 3.76
C LEU A 188 -9.63 -13.25 4.11
#